data_5cc5dc75ba48d84c87535f7c9d44f2fe
#
_entry.id   5cc5dc75ba48d84c87535f7c9d44f2fe
#
_cell.length_a   1.000
_cell.length_b   1.000
_cell.length_c   1.000
_cell.angle_alpha   90.00
_cell.angle_beta   90.00
_cell.angle_gamma   90.00
#
_symmetry.space_group_name_H-M   'P 1'
#
loop_
_entity.id
_entity.type
_entity.pdbx_description
1 polymer ?
#
loop_
_entity_poly.entity_id
_entity_poly.type
_entity_poly.pdbx_seq_one_letter_code
_entity_poly.pdbx_strand_id
1 'polypeptide(L)'
;MSGGENDRPDMTRDGKKIIYPRNKQVLPGPQTTYASLGARWSNVANTPFRFWKAKSYEGGICTPMIAHWPKGIKKNVGGMTSEIGHVMDIMATCIDMAGATYPTKYKGNDIIPLEGKSLVPIFKTGHREGHDYLGFEHFNERAFLSNDGWKLVRPKNNSQWELYNLNEDRSEQHDLAAKYPEKVAEMSKAYEAWAKRCMVEPYPGQKKK
;
A
#
# COMPACT_ATOMS: atom_id res chain seq x y z
N MET A 1 -1.77 8.95 -11.68
CA MET A 1 -0.40 8.73 -12.13
C MET A 1 -0.05 9.85 -13.09
N SER A 2 0.89 10.69 -12.74
CA SER A 2 1.62 11.46 -13.72
C SER A 2 2.81 10.61 -14.12
N GLY A 3 2.63 9.65 -15.02
CA GLY A 3 3.78 9.15 -15.78
C GLY A 3 4.49 10.37 -16.33
N GLY A 4 5.83 10.40 -16.29
CA GLY A 4 6.60 11.43 -16.96
C GLY A 4 6.14 11.56 -18.42
N GLU A 5 6.39 12.68 -19.06
CA GLU A 5 5.98 12.88 -20.45
C GLU A 5 6.46 11.75 -21.37
N ASN A 6 7.56 11.08 -21.00
CA ASN A 6 8.16 9.97 -21.74
C ASN A 6 7.42 8.62 -21.60
N ASP A 7 6.51 8.48 -20.64
CA ASP A 7 5.80 7.22 -20.38
C ASP A 7 4.35 7.23 -20.92
N ARG A 8 3.99 8.27 -21.66
CA ARG A 8 2.64 8.39 -22.23
C ARG A 8 2.65 7.82 -23.66
N PRO A 9 1.67 6.97 -23.99
CA PRO A 9 1.52 6.55 -25.36
C PRO A 9 1.26 7.77 -26.26
N ASP A 10 1.98 7.88 -27.35
CA ASP A 10 1.85 8.95 -28.34
C ASP A 10 0.84 8.61 -29.44
N MET A 11 0.46 7.33 -29.52
CA MET A 11 -0.52 6.83 -30.50
C MET A 11 -1.63 6.02 -29.83
N THR A 12 -2.81 6.06 -30.42
CA THR A 12 -3.93 5.16 -30.11
C THR A 12 -3.64 3.76 -30.65
N ARG A 13 -4.46 2.76 -30.28
CA ARG A 13 -4.32 1.38 -30.78
C ARG A 13 -4.52 1.26 -32.30
N ASP A 14 -5.28 2.17 -32.89
CA ASP A 14 -5.52 2.27 -34.33
C ASP A 14 -4.51 3.20 -35.07
N GLY A 15 -3.39 3.55 -34.42
CA GLY A 15 -2.29 4.28 -35.00
C GLY A 15 -2.47 5.79 -35.13
N LYS A 16 -3.50 6.39 -34.53
CA LYS A 16 -3.70 7.84 -34.54
C LYS A 16 -2.89 8.52 -33.43
N LYS A 17 -2.30 9.66 -33.72
CA LYS A 17 -1.52 10.43 -32.74
C LYS A 17 -2.39 10.96 -31.61
N ILE A 18 -1.95 10.74 -30.37
CA ILE A 18 -2.55 11.32 -29.17
C ILE A 18 -1.90 12.68 -28.90
N ILE A 19 -2.73 13.73 -28.73
CA ILE A 19 -2.27 15.09 -28.42
C ILE A 19 -2.52 15.35 -26.92
N TYR A 20 -1.47 15.76 -26.20
CA TYR A 20 -1.55 16.19 -24.80
C TYR A 20 -1.23 17.69 -24.66
N PRO A 21 -1.87 18.43 -23.74
CA PRO A 21 -3.04 18.06 -22.94
C PRO A 21 -4.21 17.69 -23.86
N ARG A 22 -5.10 16.85 -23.36
CA ARG A 22 -6.17 16.27 -24.17
C ARG A 22 -6.86 17.29 -25.05
N ASN A 23 -6.85 17.02 -26.35
CA ASN A 23 -7.76 17.67 -27.25
C ASN A 23 -9.20 17.38 -26.79
N LYS A 24 -10.02 18.41 -26.66
CA LYS A 24 -11.45 18.30 -26.29
C LYS A 24 -12.24 17.37 -27.22
N GLN A 25 -11.70 17.09 -28.41
CA GLN A 25 -12.29 16.20 -29.41
C GLN A 25 -12.04 14.71 -29.16
N VAL A 26 -11.07 14.35 -28.27
CA VAL A 26 -10.79 12.96 -27.94
C VAL A 26 -11.24 12.66 -26.52
N LEU A 27 -12.44 12.09 -26.39
CA LEU A 27 -12.99 11.67 -25.11
C LEU A 27 -12.31 10.38 -24.62
N PRO A 28 -12.04 10.25 -23.32
CA PRO A 28 -11.57 8.99 -22.75
C PRO A 28 -12.70 7.94 -22.77
N GLY A 29 -12.32 6.67 -22.91
CA GLY A 29 -13.25 5.56 -22.81
C GLY A 29 -13.13 4.52 -23.92
N PRO A 30 -13.10 4.90 -25.23
CA PRO A 30 -12.92 3.94 -26.31
C PRO A 30 -11.60 3.16 -26.14
N GLN A 31 -11.59 1.92 -26.66
CA GLN A 31 -10.39 1.06 -26.62
C GLN A 31 -9.19 1.65 -27.38
N THR A 32 -9.44 2.59 -28.29
CA THR A 32 -8.44 3.29 -29.10
C THR A 32 -7.82 4.48 -28.38
N THR A 33 -8.31 4.82 -27.18
CA THR A 33 -7.82 5.96 -26.40
C THR A 33 -7.13 5.52 -25.12
N TYR A 34 -6.12 6.26 -24.70
CA TYR A 34 -5.49 6.15 -23.41
C TYR A 34 -5.85 7.34 -22.55
N ALA A 35 -6.27 7.06 -21.33
CA ALA A 35 -6.61 8.10 -20.38
C ALA A 35 -5.98 7.85 -19.01
N SER A 36 -5.33 8.86 -18.46
CA SER A 36 -4.96 8.92 -17.04
C SER A 36 -6.09 9.61 -16.28
N LEU A 37 -6.43 9.10 -15.09
CA LEU A 37 -7.43 9.73 -14.21
C LEU A 37 -7.01 11.16 -13.81
N GLY A 38 -5.70 11.41 -13.68
CA GLY A 38 -5.17 12.63 -13.08
C GLY A 38 -5.44 12.70 -11.57
N ALA A 39 -4.83 13.67 -10.88
CA ALA A 39 -4.86 13.75 -9.43
C ALA A 39 -6.28 13.87 -8.84
N ARG A 40 -7.11 14.71 -9.42
CA ARG A 40 -8.48 14.97 -8.89
C ARG A 40 -9.36 13.73 -8.95
N TRP A 41 -9.43 13.07 -10.09
CA TRP A 41 -10.23 11.84 -10.25
C TRP A 41 -9.63 10.66 -9.49
N SER A 42 -8.31 10.59 -9.36
CA SER A 42 -7.67 9.57 -8.51
C SER A 42 -8.06 9.72 -7.05
N ASN A 43 -8.16 10.97 -6.54
CA ASN A 43 -8.64 11.22 -5.18
C ASN A 43 -10.11 10.84 -5.02
N VAL A 44 -10.96 11.21 -5.98
CA VAL A 44 -12.40 10.83 -5.97
C VAL A 44 -12.55 9.31 -5.96
N ALA A 45 -11.78 8.58 -6.75
CA ALA A 45 -11.84 7.12 -6.83
C ALA A 45 -11.40 6.40 -5.53
N ASN A 46 -10.67 7.09 -4.65
CA ASN A 46 -10.22 6.55 -3.36
C ASN A 46 -11.05 7.05 -2.16
N THR A 47 -12.08 7.85 -2.41
CA THR A 47 -12.96 8.34 -1.33
C THR A 47 -13.52 7.18 -0.49
N PRO A 48 -13.53 7.27 0.86
CA PRO A 48 -13.25 8.47 1.68
C PRO A 48 -11.77 8.68 2.04
N PHE A 49 -10.86 7.86 1.56
CA PHE A 49 -9.45 7.92 1.93
C PHE A 49 -8.71 9.05 1.22
N ARG A 50 -7.73 9.63 1.93
CA ARG A 50 -6.91 10.72 1.39
C ARG A 50 -5.96 10.23 0.31
N PHE A 51 -5.81 11.03 -0.74
CA PHE A 51 -4.85 10.87 -1.83
C PHE A 51 -5.05 9.57 -2.65
N TRP A 52 -3.96 9.04 -3.22
CA TRP A 52 -3.94 7.99 -4.24
C TRP A 52 -2.57 7.33 -4.32
N LYS A 53 -2.41 6.36 -5.21
CA LYS A 53 -1.16 5.66 -5.52
C LYS A 53 0.06 6.59 -5.47
N ALA A 54 1.15 6.11 -4.92
CA ALA A 54 2.42 6.78 -4.65
C ALA A 54 2.39 7.73 -3.43
N LYS A 55 1.28 7.76 -2.68
CA LYS A 55 1.18 8.41 -1.38
C LYS A 55 1.10 7.35 -0.29
N SER A 56 1.60 7.68 0.90
CA SER A 56 1.61 6.76 2.04
C SER A 56 0.40 6.89 2.97
N TYR A 57 -0.58 7.70 2.57
CA TYR A 57 -1.90 7.76 3.21
C TYR A 57 -2.78 6.59 2.79
N GLU A 58 -3.89 6.37 3.48
CA GLU A 58 -4.80 5.24 3.20
C GLU A 58 -5.23 5.16 1.73
N GLY A 59 -5.51 6.28 1.07
CA GLY A 59 -5.86 6.28 -0.36
C GLY A 59 -4.74 5.81 -1.29
N GLY A 60 -3.51 5.72 -0.79
CA GLY A 60 -2.36 5.22 -1.54
C GLY A 60 -1.94 3.80 -1.21
N ILE A 61 -2.21 3.31 0.01
CA ILE A 61 -1.75 2.00 0.49
C ILE A 61 -2.85 1.03 0.88
N CYS A 62 -4.05 1.51 1.25
CA CYS A 62 -5.18 0.65 1.62
C CYS A 62 -5.91 0.15 0.35
N THR A 63 -5.40 -0.92 -0.23
CA THR A 63 -6.03 -1.57 -1.39
C THR A 63 -6.94 -2.69 -0.93
N PRO A 64 -8.25 -2.69 -1.31
CA PRO A 64 -9.15 -3.77 -0.95
C PRO A 64 -8.75 -5.08 -1.63
N MET A 65 -8.89 -6.18 -0.90
CA MET A 65 -8.69 -7.54 -1.40
C MET A 65 -10.03 -8.29 -1.41
N ILE A 66 -10.29 -9.02 -2.49
CA ILE A 66 -11.44 -9.93 -2.61
C ILE A 66 -10.91 -11.37 -2.63
N ALA A 67 -11.38 -12.19 -1.71
CA ALA A 67 -11.07 -13.61 -1.66
C ALA A 67 -12.30 -14.43 -2.04
N HIS A 68 -12.16 -15.38 -2.98
CA HIS A 68 -13.20 -16.31 -3.37
C HIS A 68 -12.70 -17.74 -3.21
N TRP A 69 -13.16 -18.42 -2.18
CA TRP A 69 -12.83 -19.83 -1.89
C TRP A 69 -14.01 -20.53 -1.22
N PRO A 70 -15.02 -21.00 -1.99
CA PRO A 70 -16.27 -21.53 -1.46
C PRO A 70 -16.09 -22.69 -0.48
N LYS A 71 -15.08 -23.54 -0.70
CA LYS A 71 -14.79 -24.68 0.19
C LYS A 71 -14.03 -24.30 1.46
N GLY A 72 -13.32 -23.15 1.48
CA GLY A 72 -12.42 -22.78 2.57
C GLY A 72 -12.90 -21.62 3.44
N ILE A 73 -13.63 -20.66 2.87
CA ILE A 73 -14.15 -19.53 3.63
C ILE A 73 -15.37 -19.98 4.42
N LYS A 74 -15.30 -19.93 5.75
CA LYS A 74 -16.35 -20.40 6.67
C LYS A 74 -16.98 -19.25 7.47
N LYS A 75 -16.35 -18.09 7.54
CA LYS A 75 -16.84 -16.90 8.22
C LYS A 75 -16.97 -15.74 7.24
N ASN A 76 -17.93 -14.87 7.51
CA ASN A 76 -18.21 -13.66 6.72
C ASN A 76 -18.39 -13.94 5.21
N VAL A 77 -19.00 -15.07 4.85
CA VAL A 77 -19.28 -15.41 3.45
C VAL A 77 -20.15 -14.31 2.84
N GLY A 78 -19.66 -13.66 1.79
CA GLY A 78 -20.31 -12.50 1.18
C GLY A 78 -20.25 -11.20 1.97
N GLY A 79 -19.52 -11.19 3.10
CA GLY A 79 -19.31 -10.02 3.94
C GLY A 79 -17.93 -9.37 3.75
N MET A 80 -17.68 -8.35 4.57
CA MET A 80 -16.40 -7.63 4.63
C MET A 80 -15.76 -7.78 6.01
N THR A 81 -14.44 -7.66 6.04
CA THR A 81 -13.64 -7.55 7.27
C THR A 81 -12.67 -6.40 7.14
N SER A 82 -12.32 -5.75 8.26
CA SER A 82 -11.27 -4.73 8.35
C SER A 82 -9.93 -5.31 8.82
N GLU A 83 -9.78 -6.63 8.85
CA GLU A 83 -8.50 -7.27 9.14
C GLU A 83 -7.43 -6.81 8.15
N ILE A 84 -6.28 -6.40 8.70
CA ILE A 84 -5.20 -5.85 7.89
C ILE A 84 -4.44 -7.00 7.23
N GLY A 85 -4.27 -6.90 5.91
CA GLY A 85 -3.40 -7.76 5.11
C GLY A 85 -2.30 -6.98 4.42
N HIS A 86 -1.25 -7.66 4.01
CA HIS A 86 -0.17 -7.12 3.20
C HIS A 86 0.14 -8.05 2.02
N VAL A 87 0.71 -7.52 0.94
CA VAL A 87 1.02 -8.33 -0.25
C VAL A 87 1.92 -9.53 0.05
N MET A 88 2.82 -9.41 1.05
CA MET A 88 3.68 -10.53 1.47
C MET A 88 2.90 -11.70 2.09
N ASP A 89 1.68 -11.45 2.58
CA ASP A 89 0.83 -12.48 3.19
C ASP A 89 0.25 -13.45 2.16
N ILE A 90 0.20 -13.05 0.89
CA ILE A 90 -0.33 -13.88 -0.20
C ILE A 90 0.50 -15.17 -0.33
N MET A 91 1.84 -15.07 -0.34
CA MET A 91 2.70 -16.24 -0.41
C MET A 91 2.52 -17.16 0.81
N ALA A 92 2.50 -16.59 2.03
CA ALA A 92 2.27 -17.33 3.26
C ALA A 92 0.92 -18.06 3.23
N THR A 93 -0.12 -17.40 2.70
CA THR A 93 -1.45 -17.97 2.54
C THR A 93 -1.45 -19.16 1.55
N CYS A 94 -0.78 -19.01 0.41
CA CYS A 94 -0.67 -20.08 -0.58
C CYS A 94 0.04 -21.31 -0.01
N ILE A 95 1.11 -21.12 0.74
CA ILE A 95 1.88 -22.20 1.38
C ILE A 95 1.03 -22.93 2.42
N ASP A 96 0.32 -22.17 3.28
CA ASP A 96 -0.59 -22.73 4.30
C ASP A 96 -1.73 -23.53 3.65
N MET A 97 -2.37 -22.95 2.61
CA MET A 97 -3.44 -23.66 1.87
C MET A 97 -2.97 -24.93 1.19
N ALA A 98 -1.72 -24.97 0.74
CA ALA A 98 -1.11 -26.14 0.12
C ALA A 98 -0.63 -27.19 1.14
N GLY A 99 -0.62 -26.88 2.45
CA GLY A 99 -0.01 -27.73 3.48
C GLY A 99 1.50 -27.89 3.26
N ALA A 100 2.14 -26.91 2.59
CA ALA A 100 3.55 -26.96 2.25
C ALA A 100 4.41 -26.29 3.34
N THR A 101 5.71 -26.58 3.33
CA THR A 101 6.68 -25.90 4.19
C THR A 101 7.56 -24.99 3.35
N TYR A 102 7.70 -23.73 3.78
CA TYR A 102 8.64 -22.82 3.14
C TYR A 102 10.07 -23.26 3.42
N PRO A 103 10.91 -23.50 2.39
CA PRO A 103 12.25 -24.02 2.59
C PRO A 103 13.18 -22.98 3.20
N THR A 104 14.18 -23.42 3.95
CA THR A 104 15.26 -22.55 4.47
C THR A 104 16.42 -22.44 3.48
N LYS A 105 16.52 -23.39 2.53
CA LYS A 105 17.59 -23.43 1.51
C LYS A 105 17.03 -23.76 0.13
N TYR A 106 17.64 -23.17 -0.89
CA TYR A 106 17.39 -23.52 -2.29
C TYR A 106 18.71 -23.66 -3.04
N LYS A 107 18.92 -24.82 -3.70
CA LYS A 107 20.17 -25.16 -4.42
C LYS A 107 21.44 -24.92 -3.57
N GLY A 108 21.38 -25.27 -2.27
CA GLY A 108 22.50 -25.13 -1.34
C GLY A 108 22.69 -23.75 -0.71
N ASN A 109 21.97 -22.74 -1.17
CA ASN A 109 22.04 -21.38 -0.61
C ASN A 109 20.91 -21.14 0.39
N ASP A 110 21.21 -20.41 1.46
CA ASP A 110 20.19 -19.94 2.41
C ASP A 110 19.28 -18.93 1.71
N ILE A 111 17.98 -18.99 2.01
CA ILE A 111 16.98 -18.07 1.47
C ILE A 111 16.40 -17.21 2.58
N ILE A 112 15.93 -16.02 2.19
CA ILE A 112 15.32 -15.07 3.12
C ILE A 112 14.06 -15.71 3.71
N PRO A 113 13.91 -15.72 5.06
CA PRO A 113 12.70 -16.23 5.71
C PRO A 113 11.44 -15.53 5.22
N LEU A 114 10.33 -16.28 5.20
CA LEU A 114 9.02 -15.74 4.87
C LEU A 114 8.56 -14.79 5.99
N GLU A 115 8.32 -13.53 5.67
CA GLU A 115 7.83 -12.52 6.62
C GLU A 115 6.29 -12.43 6.65
N GLY A 116 5.62 -12.85 5.60
CA GLY A 116 4.16 -12.85 5.50
C GLY A 116 3.52 -13.80 6.51
N LYS A 117 2.33 -13.44 6.98
CA LYS A 117 1.47 -14.26 7.84
C LYS A 117 0.25 -14.72 7.04
N SER A 118 -0.14 -15.99 7.17
CA SER A 118 -1.28 -16.55 6.43
C SER A 118 -2.60 -15.81 6.72
N LEU A 119 -3.41 -15.60 5.69
CA LEU A 119 -4.78 -15.09 5.79
C LEU A 119 -5.81 -16.20 6.03
N VAL A 120 -5.41 -17.47 6.00
CA VAL A 120 -6.31 -18.63 6.21
C VAL A 120 -7.08 -18.55 7.53
N PRO A 121 -6.51 -18.11 8.66
CA PRO A 121 -7.28 -17.94 9.89
C PRO A 121 -8.45 -16.96 9.73
N ILE A 122 -8.30 -15.86 8.98
CA ILE A 122 -9.41 -14.93 8.68
C ILE A 122 -10.53 -15.67 7.93
N PHE A 123 -10.18 -16.52 6.96
CA PHE A 123 -11.16 -17.29 6.17
C PHE A 123 -11.92 -18.32 7.02
N LYS A 124 -11.27 -18.88 8.04
CA LYS A 124 -11.85 -19.92 8.90
C LYS A 124 -12.62 -19.34 10.09
N THR A 125 -12.05 -18.35 10.77
CA THR A 125 -12.54 -17.84 12.06
C THR A 125 -12.97 -16.37 12.04
N GLY A 126 -12.61 -15.64 10.99
CA GLY A 126 -12.88 -14.20 10.87
C GLY A 126 -11.78 -13.30 11.44
N HIS A 127 -10.75 -13.86 12.06
CA HIS A 127 -9.67 -13.12 12.72
C HIS A 127 -8.32 -13.83 12.58
N ARG A 128 -7.22 -13.07 12.66
CA ARG A 128 -5.84 -13.57 12.77
C ARG A 128 -5.00 -12.68 13.68
N GLU A 129 -3.88 -13.22 14.15
CA GLU A 129 -2.81 -12.40 14.69
C GLU A 129 -2.16 -11.59 13.55
N GLY A 130 -2.25 -10.25 13.62
CA GLY A 130 -1.67 -9.34 12.64
C GLY A 130 -0.14 -9.24 12.74
N HIS A 131 0.46 -8.44 11.85
CA HIS A 131 1.85 -8.02 11.97
C HIS A 131 1.98 -6.98 13.07
N ASP A 132 3.05 -7.02 13.87
CA ASP A 132 3.30 -5.98 14.89
C ASP A 132 3.37 -4.61 14.24
N TYR A 133 4.08 -4.53 13.11
CA TYR A 133 4.18 -3.33 12.28
C TYR A 133 4.23 -3.68 10.79
N LEU A 134 3.73 -2.76 9.98
CA LEU A 134 3.89 -2.75 8.52
C LEU A 134 4.55 -1.45 8.09
N GLY A 135 5.72 -1.55 7.46
CA GLY A 135 6.48 -0.42 6.94
C GLY A 135 6.23 -0.21 5.46
N PHE A 136 6.15 1.06 5.05
CA PHE A 136 5.96 1.46 3.66
C PHE A 136 6.94 2.57 3.30
N GLU A 137 7.54 2.45 2.11
CA GLU A 137 8.34 3.51 1.50
C GLU A 137 8.11 3.49 -0.01
N HIS A 138 7.86 4.66 -0.59
CA HIS A 138 7.75 4.84 -2.03
C HIS A 138 8.09 6.27 -2.43
N PHE A 139 9.17 6.49 -3.17
CA PHE A 139 9.65 7.82 -3.58
C PHE A 139 9.82 8.83 -2.44
N ASN A 140 10.30 8.39 -1.27
CA ASN A 140 10.39 9.12 -0.01
C ASN A 140 9.05 9.45 0.67
N GLU A 141 7.93 8.97 0.18
CA GLU A 141 6.70 8.88 0.95
C GLU A 141 6.86 7.72 1.92
N ARG A 142 6.61 7.91 3.20
CA ARG A 142 6.85 6.91 4.24
C ARG A 142 5.63 6.72 5.10
N ALA A 143 5.34 5.49 5.48
CA ALA A 143 4.37 5.20 6.53
C ALA A 143 4.79 3.99 7.36
N PHE A 144 4.27 3.94 8.58
CA PHE A 144 4.48 2.85 9.51
C PHE A 144 3.20 2.61 10.29
N LEU A 145 2.60 1.45 10.09
CA LEU A 145 1.31 1.07 10.66
C LEU A 145 1.53 0.01 11.73
N SER A 146 1.05 0.26 12.95
CA SER A 146 1.07 -0.71 14.04
C SER A 146 -0.21 -1.55 14.11
N ASN A 147 -0.13 -2.71 14.73
CA ASN A 147 -1.25 -3.64 14.85
C ASN A 147 -2.44 -3.07 15.67
N ASP A 148 -2.17 -2.12 16.55
CA ASP A 148 -3.18 -1.42 17.36
C ASP A 148 -3.86 -0.24 16.64
N GLY A 149 -3.56 -0.07 15.33
CA GLY A 149 -4.21 0.92 14.46
C GLY A 149 -3.56 2.30 14.45
N TRP A 150 -2.43 2.51 15.14
CA TRP A 150 -1.68 3.76 15.01
C TRP A 150 -0.86 3.76 13.73
N LYS A 151 -0.84 4.90 13.05
CA LYS A 151 -0.12 5.07 11.80
C LYS A 151 0.68 6.36 11.78
N LEU A 152 1.98 6.23 11.52
CA LEU A 152 2.84 7.35 11.14
C LEU A 152 2.83 7.53 9.64
N VAL A 153 2.77 8.78 9.19
CA VAL A 153 2.95 9.16 7.79
C VAL A 153 3.99 10.28 7.72
N ARG A 154 4.91 10.19 6.77
CA ARG A 154 5.84 11.27 6.45
C ARG A 154 5.83 11.53 4.96
N PRO A 155 5.10 12.55 4.49
CA PRO A 155 5.06 12.93 3.09
C PRO A 155 6.44 13.34 2.58
N LYS A 156 6.71 13.08 1.31
CA LYS A 156 8.00 13.35 0.65
C LYS A 156 8.58 14.75 0.92
N ASN A 157 7.72 15.75 0.96
CA ASN A 157 8.11 17.16 1.10
C ASN A 157 8.03 17.65 2.55
N ASN A 158 7.68 16.79 3.50
CA ASN A 158 7.62 17.11 4.92
C ASN A 158 8.76 16.41 5.66
N SER A 159 9.45 17.14 6.55
CA SER A 159 10.47 16.56 7.42
C SER A 159 9.90 15.96 8.70
N GLN A 160 8.67 16.29 9.03
CA GLN A 160 8.00 15.87 10.26
C GLN A 160 7.07 14.68 9.99
N TRP A 161 6.90 13.86 11.02
CA TRP A 161 5.92 12.80 11.04
C TRP A 161 4.55 13.35 11.43
N GLU A 162 3.52 12.86 10.77
CA GLU A 162 2.12 12.97 11.12
C GLU A 162 1.70 11.66 11.79
N LEU A 163 0.80 11.70 12.78
CA LEU A 163 0.32 10.54 13.51
C LEU A 163 -1.20 10.46 13.45
N TYR A 164 -1.72 9.27 13.12
CA TYR A 164 -3.15 9.01 13.02
C TYR A 164 -3.54 7.77 13.81
N ASN A 165 -4.78 7.76 14.36
CA ASN A 165 -5.41 6.57 14.90
C ASN A 165 -6.48 6.08 13.91
N LEU A 166 -6.16 5.04 13.14
CA LEU A 166 -7.07 4.53 12.11
C LEU A 166 -8.32 3.86 12.66
N ASN A 167 -8.36 3.50 13.95
CA ASN A 167 -9.58 2.99 14.57
C ASN A 167 -10.67 4.06 14.70
N GLU A 168 -10.26 5.33 14.79
CA GLU A 168 -11.15 6.48 14.97
C GLU A 168 -11.21 7.37 13.72
N ASP A 169 -10.11 7.47 12.98
CA ASP A 169 -9.94 8.35 11.82
C ASP A 169 -9.24 7.64 10.66
N ARG A 170 -9.94 6.74 9.97
CA ARG A 170 -9.43 6.05 8.79
C ARG A 170 -9.21 6.97 7.58
N SER A 171 -9.76 8.15 7.60
CA SER A 171 -9.59 9.15 6.53
C SER A 171 -8.41 10.10 6.78
N GLU A 172 -7.71 9.95 7.92
CA GLU A 172 -6.47 10.68 8.25
C GLU A 172 -6.68 12.20 8.22
N GLN A 173 -7.77 12.69 8.84
CA GLN A 173 -8.11 14.12 8.85
C GLN A 173 -7.47 14.87 10.04
N HIS A 174 -7.17 14.16 11.14
CA HIS A 174 -6.75 14.76 12.40
C HIS A 174 -5.35 14.27 12.77
N ASP A 175 -4.34 15.09 12.51
CA ASP A 175 -2.96 14.80 12.92
C ASP A 175 -2.83 14.90 14.45
N LEU A 176 -2.44 13.81 15.09
CA LEU A 176 -2.28 13.66 16.52
C LEU A 176 -0.82 13.75 16.97
N ALA A 177 0.14 14.06 16.08
CA ALA A 177 1.57 14.05 16.40
C ALA A 177 1.92 14.98 17.54
N ALA A 178 1.35 16.19 17.58
CA ALA A 178 1.59 17.15 18.67
C ALA A 178 0.98 16.69 20.01
N LYS A 179 -0.09 15.88 19.97
CA LYS A 179 -0.76 15.37 21.17
C LYS A 179 -0.04 14.17 21.79
N TYR A 180 0.60 13.34 20.95
CA TYR A 180 1.28 12.11 21.36
C TYR A 180 2.74 12.03 20.89
N PRO A 181 3.61 12.96 21.33
CA PRO A 181 5.00 13.04 20.85
C PRO A 181 5.82 11.79 21.21
N GLU A 182 5.51 11.13 22.34
CA GLU A 182 6.17 9.89 22.75
C GLU A 182 5.84 8.73 21.81
N LYS A 183 4.59 8.62 21.36
CA LYS A 183 4.16 7.61 20.38
C LYS A 183 4.84 7.85 19.02
N VAL A 184 4.98 9.10 18.61
CA VAL A 184 5.74 9.47 17.41
C VAL A 184 7.19 9.03 17.54
N ALA A 185 7.84 9.30 18.68
CA ALA A 185 9.22 8.91 18.93
C ALA A 185 9.42 7.39 18.92
N GLU A 186 8.53 6.64 19.59
CA GLU A 186 8.52 5.18 19.61
C GLU A 186 8.42 4.60 18.20
N MET A 187 7.37 4.98 17.47
CA MET A 187 7.08 4.43 16.14
C MET A 187 8.10 4.88 15.09
N SER A 188 8.62 6.10 15.16
CA SER A 188 9.66 6.56 14.24
C SER A 188 10.96 5.79 14.43
N LYS A 189 11.33 5.47 15.69
CA LYS A 189 12.48 4.60 15.99
C LYS A 189 12.29 3.19 15.43
N ALA A 190 11.09 2.63 15.56
CA ALA A 190 10.75 1.33 15.00
C ALA A 190 10.79 1.35 13.46
N TYR A 191 10.28 2.43 12.84
CA TYR A 191 10.41 2.64 11.39
C TYR A 191 11.87 2.66 10.93
N GLU A 192 12.74 3.41 11.60
CA GLU A 192 14.16 3.49 11.22
C GLU A 192 14.88 2.12 11.35
N ALA A 193 14.53 1.33 12.36
CA ALA A 193 15.03 -0.03 12.51
C ALA A 193 14.57 -0.94 11.35
N TRP A 194 13.29 -0.88 10.99
CA TRP A 194 12.72 -1.57 9.83
C TRP A 194 13.38 -1.12 8.52
N ALA A 195 13.50 0.18 8.31
CA ALA A 195 14.08 0.77 7.11
C ALA A 195 15.55 0.33 6.92
N LYS A 196 16.33 0.32 8.01
CA LYS A 196 17.71 -0.18 7.99
C LYS A 196 17.76 -1.68 7.63
N ARG A 197 16.90 -2.51 8.22
CA ARG A 197 16.81 -3.94 7.93
C ARG A 197 16.43 -4.22 6.48
N CYS A 198 15.49 -3.44 5.95
CA CYS A 198 15.02 -3.55 4.57
C CYS A 198 15.89 -2.80 3.56
N MET A 199 17.02 -2.21 3.99
CA MET A 199 17.94 -1.45 3.13
C MET A 199 17.22 -0.33 2.35
N VAL A 200 16.32 0.39 3.02
CA VAL A 200 15.61 1.52 2.42
C VAL A 200 16.59 2.64 2.13
N GLU A 201 16.82 2.92 0.87
CA GLU A 201 17.72 3.98 0.40
C GLU A 201 16.95 5.27 0.08
N PRO A 202 17.59 6.45 0.24
CA PRO A 202 17.01 7.69 -0.24
C PRO A 202 16.75 7.64 -1.75
N TYR A 203 15.58 8.13 -2.18
CA TYR A 203 15.25 8.16 -3.60
C TYR A 203 16.32 8.95 -4.39
N PRO A 204 16.87 8.38 -5.48
CA PRO A 204 17.90 9.04 -6.28
C PRO A 204 17.42 10.41 -6.80
N GLY A 205 18.22 11.43 -6.62
CA GLY A 205 17.92 12.82 -7.04
C GLY A 205 17.59 13.79 -5.90
N GLN A 206 17.41 13.32 -4.67
CA GLN A 206 17.48 14.22 -3.52
C GLN A 206 18.94 14.34 -3.08
N LYS A 207 19.61 15.41 -3.52
CA LYS A 207 20.90 15.80 -2.92
C LYS A 207 20.67 16.04 -1.44
N LYS A 208 21.46 15.35 -0.59
CA LYS A 208 21.58 15.74 0.83
C LYS A 208 21.91 17.22 0.85
N LYS A 209 20.99 18.04 1.35
CA LYS A 209 21.30 19.43 1.71
C LYS A 209 22.06 19.42 3.01
#